data_71e217c68e1a0e4ac9cb5e851d32cff3
#
_entry.id   71e217c68e1a0e4ac9cb5e851d32cff3
#
_cell.length_a   1.000
_cell.length_b   1.000
_cell.length_c   1.000
_cell.angle_alpha   90.00
_cell.angle_beta   90.00
_cell.angle_gamma   90.00
#
_symmetry.space_group_name_H-M   'P 1'
#
loop_
_entity.id
_entity.type
_entity.pdbx_description
1 polymer ?
#
loop_
_entity_poly.entity_id
_entity_poly.type
_entity_poly.pdbx_seq_one_letter_code
_entity_poly.pdbx_strand_id
1 'polypeptide(L)'
;MSRLSFAGARASARRGDAGAFRKASHILAGACAAIAALSLSACVSPGGQAPAAHHRPPPSRPAPSATAPSAAGPVYGEIAPPDRRVSHAAPPSPPPLDQVPVGDRAAAMGVRAGPAVSSLGIAPDEARAALAAFRLSCPSLMRRSDTSGLTRGDDWRPACAAAQSWRDDDARSFFARYFEAAVVGEGRTFITGYYEPEIRASREQRQGYDVPIYRRPADLIDVDLGLFAADLKGRKLRGQAKDGRLIPYPDRAAIEAGALAGRGLELAWAADPVEFFFLQVQGSGRLRLPDGRVMRIGYDSQNGRDYVGIGGWLRDRGVQPPGGLSMQGIMAYLRAQPDGGKSVMDVNKSFVFFRELTGAGPIGAMGLPVTGNISVAADPAFVPLGAPLFLSVDRPEVSGLWVAQDTGGAIKGANRFDTFWGAGEEARRIAGGMSTRGQAWLLLPVGTVARLNGGGGGGASSRR
;
A
#
# COMPACT_ATOMS: atom_id res chain seq x y z
N MET A 1 -35.06 -4.40 54.84
CA MET A 1 -35.38 -3.17 55.56
C MET A 1 -34.88 -2.02 54.76
N SER A 2 -35.66 -1.29 54.29
CA SER A 2 -36.17 0.02 53.89
C SER A 2 -35.64 0.40 52.51
N ARG A 3 -36.43 0.45 51.49
CA ARG A 3 -37.59 1.22 50.99
C ARG A 3 -37.42 2.74 51.06
N LEU A 4 -37.65 3.33 49.91
CA LEU A 4 -38.25 4.62 49.50
C LEU A 4 -37.34 5.38 48.52
N SER A 5 -37.75 5.92 47.44
CA SER A 5 -38.96 6.21 46.66
C SER A 5 -38.78 7.55 45.96
N PHE A 6 -39.08 7.57 44.66
CA PHE A 6 -39.75 8.58 43.83
C PHE A 6 -39.44 10.09 43.93
N ALA A 7 -39.12 10.68 42.79
CA ALA A 7 -39.76 11.83 42.12
C ALA A 7 -38.96 12.14 40.84
N GLY A 8 -39.45 12.22 39.64
CA GLY A 8 -40.74 12.66 39.13
C GLY A 8 -40.72 14.14 38.73
N ALA A 9 -40.29 14.50 37.52
CA ALA A 9 -40.68 15.77 36.93
C ALA A 9 -40.85 15.67 35.42
N ARG A 10 -42.01 16.03 34.98
CA ARG A 10 -42.59 16.02 33.65
C ARG A 10 -42.11 17.21 32.80
N ALA A 11 -41.97 16.94 31.51
CA ALA A 11 -42.48 17.62 30.32
C ALA A 11 -42.69 19.13 30.32
N SER A 12 -42.15 19.78 29.30
CA SER A 12 -42.85 20.89 28.66
C SER A 12 -42.51 20.90 27.15
N ALA A 13 -43.52 20.60 26.38
CA ALA A 13 -43.59 20.80 24.94
C ALA A 13 -43.87 22.26 24.65
N ARG A 14 -43.22 22.86 23.69
CA ARG A 14 -43.74 24.01 22.95
C ARG A 14 -43.68 23.75 21.45
N ARG A 15 -44.84 23.77 20.83
CA ARG A 15 -45.17 23.88 19.43
C ARG A 15 -45.04 25.34 18.96
N GLY A 16 -44.86 25.51 17.68
CA GLY A 16 -45.07 26.72 16.88
C GLY A 16 -43.93 26.85 15.86
N ASP A 17 -44.05 27.07 14.59
CA ASP A 17 -45.24 27.29 13.76
C ASP A 17 -44.86 26.97 12.32
N ALA A 18 -45.84 26.55 11.56
CA ALA A 18 -45.75 26.31 10.13
C ALA A 18 -45.80 27.63 9.36
N GLY A 19 -44.95 27.77 8.37
CA GLY A 19 -44.97 28.86 7.38
C GLY A 19 -44.79 28.33 5.98
N ALA A 20 -45.93 28.05 5.36
CA ALA A 20 -46.01 27.68 3.94
C ALA A 20 -45.71 28.86 3.04
N PHE A 21 -44.99 28.67 1.96
CA PHE A 21 -45.16 29.44 0.71
C PHE A 21 -45.24 28.50 -0.48
N ARG A 22 -46.38 28.65 -1.14
CA ARG A 22 -46.86 27.96 -2.32
C ARG A 22 -46.38 28.66 -3.58
N LYS A 23 -46.12 27.87 -4.61
CA LYS A 23 -46.45 28.03 -6.05
C LYS A 23 -45.96 29.25 -6.83
N ALA A 24 -45.26 28.95 -7.92
CA ALA A 24 -45.72 29.46 -9.26
C ALA A 24 -45.16 28.53 -10.35
N SER A 25 -46.03 27.77 -10.95
CA SER A 25 -45.89 27.19 -12.28
C SER A 25 -46.24 28.26 -13.30
N HIS A 26 -45.48 28.40 -14.39
CA HIS A 26 -46.03 28.85 -15.69
C HIS A 26 -45.27 28.19 -16.83
N ILE A 27 -45.99 27.40 -17.49
CA ILE A 27 -46.08 26.93 -18.86
C ILE A 27 -45.84 28.07 -19.85
N LEU A 28 -45.03 27.85 -20.89
CA LEU A 28 -45.32 28.35 -22.23
C LEU A 28 -44.74 27.39 -23.28
N ALA A 29 -45.67 26.90 -24.09
CA ALA A 29 -45.46 26.11 -25.30
C ALA A 29 -45.42 27.01 -26.54
N GLY A 30 -44.86 26.46 -27.63
CA GLY A 30 -45.07 26.92 -29.00
C GLY A 30 -43.85 27.63 -29.59
N ALA A 31 -43.39 27.36 -30.77
CA ALA A 31 -44.01 26.97 -32.00
C ALA A 31 -42.96 26.52 -33.02
N CYS A 32 -43.41 25.70 -33.95
CA CYS A 32 -42.74 25.25 -35.16
C CYS A 32 -42.38 26.39 -36.10
N ALA A 33 -41.28 26.26 -36.86
CA ALA A 33 -41.24 26.70 -38.25
C ALA A 33 -40.16 25.94 -39.03
N ALA A 34 -40.58 25.23 -40.03
CA ALA A 34 -39.79 24.62 -41.11
C ALA A 34 -39.52 25.65 -42.20
N ILE A 35 -38.35 25.60 -42.84
CA ILE A 35 -38.06 26.11 -44.20
C ILE A 35 -36.85 25.29 -44.68
N ALA A 36 -37.02 24.33 -45.56
CA ALA A 36 -37.06 24.37 -47.02
C ALA A 36 -35.66 24.24 -47.66
N ALA A 37 -35.55 23.18 -48.38
CA ALA A 37 -34.45 22.74 -49.23
C ALA A 37 -34.15 23.72 -50.37
N LEU A 38 -32.90 23.77 -50.79
CA LEU A 38 -32.49 24.15 -52.14
C LEU A 38 -31.41 23.22 -52.65
N SER A 39 -31.84 22.38 -53.56
CA SER A 39 -31.05 21.55 -54.47
C SER A 39 -30.41 22.41 -55.56
N LEU A 40 -29.14 22.16 -55.84
CA LEU A 40 -28.56 22.53 -57.14
C LEU A 40 -27.77 21.36 -57.68
N SER A 41 -28.32 20.73 -58.67
CA SER A 41 -27.70 19.80 -59.60
C SER A 41 -26.75 20.52 -60.56
N ALA A 42 -25.60 19.94 -60.84
CA ALA A 42 -24.84 20.20 -62.04
C ALA A 42 -24.17 18.93 -62.54
N CYS A 43 -24.69 18.51 -63.61
CA CYS A 43 -24.31 17.76 -64.81
C CYS A 43 -22.98 17.00 -64.83
N VAL A 44 -23.21 15.73 -65.15
CA VAL A 44 -22.29 14.70 -65.64
C VAL A 44 -21.91 14.97 -67.10
N SER A 45 -20.68 14.63 -67.50
CA SER A 45 -20.40 14.10 -68.85
C SER A 45 -19.25 13.07 -68.79
N PRO A 46 -19.29 12.03 -69.57
CA PRO A 46 -18.45 10.85 -69.44
C PRO A 46 -17.28 10.87 -70.42
N GLY A 47 -16.22 10.22 -70.03
CA GLY A 47 -15.11 10.00 -70.97
C GLY A 47 -13.97 9.18 -70.40
N GLY A 48 -13.78 8.01 -70.94
CA GLY A 48 -12.47 7.34 -71.10
C GLY A 48 -12.12 6.30 -70.10
N GLN A 49 -12.46 5.06 -70.37
CA GLN A 49 -11.82 3.86 -69.81
C GLN A 49 -10.36 3.77 -70.32
N ALA A 50 -9.39 3.65 -69.43
CA ALA A 50 -8.07 3.15 -69.69
C ALA A 50 -7.84 1.86 -68.85
N PRO A 51 -7.12 0.88 -69.32
CA PRO A 51 -7.12 -0.46 -68.75
C PRO A 51 -6.34 -0.56 -67.43
N ALA A 52 -6.87 -1.35 -66.54
CA ALA A 52 -6.32 -1.64 -65.22
C ALA A 52 -4.93 -2.31 -65.34
N ALA A 53 -3.89 -1.63 -64.88
CA ALA A 53 -2.62 -2.26 -64.62
C ALA A 53 -2.72 -3.06 -63.32
N HIS A 54 -2.55 -4.36 -63.41
CA HIS A 54 -2.42 -5.25 -62.26
C HIS A 54 -1.13 -4.93 -61.50
N HIS A 55 -1.21 -4.11 -60.45
CA HIS A 55 -0.17 -4.00 -59.45
C HIS A 55 -0.20 -5.22 -58.54
N ARG A 56 0.76 -6.12 -58.78
CA ARG A 56 1.12 -7.21 -57.89
C ARG A 56 1.69 -6.57 -56.59
N PRO A 57 1.13 -6.86 -55.40
CA PRO A 57 1.73 -6.35 -54.19
C PRO A 57 3.14 -6.91 -54.01
N PRO A 58 4.10 -6.10 -53.51
CA PRO A 58 5.44 -6.60 -53.24
C PRO A 58 5.38 -7.67 -52.15
N PRO A 59 6.30 -8.67 -52.16
CA PRO A 59 6.32 -9.70 -51.16
C PRO A 59 6.51 -9.07 -49.78
N SER A 60 5.61 -9.36 -48.87
CA SER A 60 5.69 -8.97 -47.48
C SER A 60 6.97 -9.53 -46.87
N ARG A 61 7.89 -8.63 -46.53
CA ARG A 61 9.07 -8.93 -45.74
C ARG A 61 8.63 -9.51 -44.41
N PRO A 62 9.11 -10.66 -43.94
CA PRO A 62 8.78 -11.15 -42.63
C PRO A 62 9.21 -10.10 -41.62
N ALA A 63 8.27 -9.70 -40.76
CA ALA A 63 8.57 -8.85 -39.62
C ALA A 63 9.65 -9.53 -38.76
N PRO A 64 10.71 -8.83 -38.33
CA PRO A 64 11.64 -9.42 -37.40
C PRO A 64 10.86 -9.73 -36.12
N SER A 65 10.87 -11.00 -35.72
CA SER A 65 10.45 -11.43 -34.40
C SER A 65 11.36 -10.73 -33.40
N ALA A 66 10.91 -9.60 -32.90
CA ALA A 66 11.51 -8.95 -31.75
C ALA A 66 11.19 -9.81 -30.52
N THR A 67 11.99 -10.85 -30.30
CA THR A 67 12.19 -11.39 -28.96
C THR A 67 12.89 -10.28 -28.19
N ALA A 68 12.10 -9.44 -27.54
CA ALA A 68 12.62 -8.54 -26.52
C ALA A 68 13.34 -9.43 -25.49
N PRO A 69 14.62 -9.20 -25.19
CA PRO A 69 15.26 -9.87 -24.08
C PRO A 69 14.45 -9.49 -22.84
N SER A 70 13.83 -10.47 -22.22
CA SER A 70 13.35 -10.36 -20.85
C SER A 70 14.58 -9.98 -20.04
N ALA A 71 14.70 -8.71 -19.65
CA ALA A 71 15.73 -8.29 -18.73
C ALA A 71 15.45 -9.05 -17.45
N ALA A 72 16.22 -10.11 -17.21
CA ALA A 72 16.24 -10.77 -15.93
C ALA A 72 16.59 -9.69 -14.91
N GLY A 73 15.62 -9.35 -14.05
CA GLY A 73 15.86 -8.43 -12.96
C GLY A 73 16.99 -8.96 -12.07
N PRO A 74 17.61 -8.08 -11.27
CA PRO A 74 18.72 -8.48 -10.43
C PRO A 74 18.30 -9.68 -9.55
N VAL A 75 19.14 -10.72 -9.54
CA VAL A 75 18.93 -11.89 -8.68
C VAL A 75 19.41 -11.50 -7.29
N TYR A 76 18.48 -11.34 -6.37
CA TYR A 76 18.78 -11.12 -4.95
C TYR A 76 18.94 -12.46 -4.25
N GLY A 77 19.97 -12.61 -3.41
CA GLY A 77 20.11 -13.76 -2.50
C GLY A 77 19.01 -13.77 -1.47
N GLU A 78 18.60 -14.96 -1.04
CA GLU A 78 17.64 -15.12 0.05
C GLU A 78 18.30 -14.73 1.38
N ILE A 79 17.66 -13.84 2.14
CA ILE A 79 18.08 -13.49 3.51
C ILE A 79 17.40 -14.46 4.47
N ALA A 80 18.18 -15.16 5.29
CA ALA A 80 17.64 -16.02 6.33
C ALA A 80 16.91 -15.17 7.40
N PRO A 81 15.62 -15.42 7.67
CA PRO A 81 14.89 -14.68 8.70
C PRO A 81 15.45 -14.99 10.09
N PRO A 82 15.52 -13.98 11.00
CA PRO A 82 15.97 -14.19 12.37
C PRO A 82 14.93 -14.96 13.20
N ASP A 83 15.38 -15.66 14.25
CA ASP A 83 14.49 -16.25 15.25
C ASP A 83 13.97 -15.13 16.19
N ARG A 84 12.66 -14.90 16.17
CA ARG A 84 11.98 -13.88 16.98
C ARG A 84 11.50 -14.37 18.36
N ARG A 85 11.98 -15.52 18.82
CA ARG A 85 11.61 -16.05 20.15
C ARG A 85 12.44 -15.45 21.28
N VAL A 86 13.47 -14.67 20.95
CA VAL A 86 14.34 -14.02 21.94
C VAL A 86 13.61 -12.82 22.53
N SER A 87 13.48 -12.79 23.87
CA SER A 87 12.92 -11.63 24.57
C SER A 87 13.94 -10.51 24.63
N HIS A 88 13.55 -9.32 24.18
CA HIS A 88 14.36 -8.10 24.33
C HIS A 88 13.99 -7.42 25.64
N ALA A 89 15.00 -6.96 26.39
CA ALA A 89 14.78 -6.03 27.49
C ALA A 89 14.19 -4.73 26.92
N ALA A 90 13.06 -4.28 27.44
CA ALA A 90 12.43 -3.06 26.99
C ALA A 90 13.34 -1.86 27.31
N PRO A 91 13.80 -1.10 26.31
CA PRO A 91 14.51 0.15 26.56
C PRO A 91 13.58 1.15 27.27
N PRO A 92 14.14 2.11 28.02
CA PRO A 92 13.33 3.10 28.74
C PRO A 92 12.48 3.89 27.75
N SER A 93 11.20 4.07 28.09
CA SER A 93 10.29 4.92 27.32
C SER A 93 10.81 6.37 27.30
N PRO A 94 10.72 7.06 26.16
CA PRO A 94 11.07 8.47 26.12
C PRO A 94 10.14 9.28 27.03
N PRO A 95 10.62 10.37 27.64
CA PRO A 95 9.77 11.23 28.46
C PRO A 95 8.60 11.78 27.62
N PRO A 96 7.41 11.94 28.23
CA PRO A 96 6.26 12.54 27.54
C PRO A 96 6.62 13.96 27.05
N LEU A 97 5.97 14.39 25.98
CA LEU A 97 6.05 15.76 25.49
C LEU A 97 4.92 16.58 26.13
N ASP A 98 5.23 17.80 26.54
CA ASP A 98 4.22 18.75 27.06
C ASP A 98 3.18 19.09 25.97
N GLN A 99 3.64 19.16 24.73
CA GLN A 99 2.80 19.29 23.54
C GLN A 99 3.35 18.38 22.43
N VAL A 100 2.48 17.59 21.81
CA VAL A 100 2.85 16.77 20.65
C VAL A 100 2.68 17.61 19.40
N PRO A 101 3.76 17.95 18.67
CA PRO A 101 3.62 18.63 17.39
C PRO A 101 2.80 17.77 16.43
N VAL A 102 1.87 18.39 15.72
CA VAL A 102 1.08 17.75 14.66
C VAL A 102 1.65 18.15 13.32
N GLY A 103 1.97 17.18 12.46
CA GLY A 103 2.54 17.42 11.16
C GLY A 103 2.20 16.33 10.18
N ASP A 104 2.31 16.66 8.90
CA ASP A 104 2.09 15.76 7.76
C ASP A 104 3.31 14.89 7.41
N ARG A 105 4.44 15.13 8.09
CA ARG A 105 5.70 14.41 7.92
C ARG A 105 6.51 14.37 9.24
N ALA A 106 7.46 13.43 9.31
CA ALA A 106 8.25 13.21 10.53
C ALA A 106 9.01 14.44 11.01
N ALA A 107 9.64 15.21 10.12
CA ALA A 107 10.39 16.41 10.47
C ALA A 107 9.51 17.48 11.14
N ALA A 108 8.20 17.52 10.83
CA ALA A 108 7.26 18.47 11.45
C ALA A 108 6.72 17.98 12.81
N MET A 109 6.87 16.67 13.12
CA MET A 109 6.44 16.08 14.40
C MET A 109 7.42 16.29 15.56
N GLY A 110 8.58 16.87 15.28
CA GLY A 110 9.69 16.94 16.22
C GLY A 110 10.44 15.61 16.33
N VAL A 111 11.76 15.72 16.36
CA VAL A 111 12.68 14.58 16.43
C VAL A 111 13.61 14.75 17.62
N ARG A 112 13.68 13.70 18.45
CA ARG A 112 14.52 13.70 19.66
C ARG A 112 15.47 12.52 19.65
N ALA A 113 16.60 12.65 20.35
CA ALA A 113 17.50 11.52 20.56
C ALA A 113 16.80 10.42 21.39
N GLY A 114 16.98 9.20 20.95
CA GLY A 114 16.60 7.97 21.68
C GLY A 114 17.76 7.44 22.52
N PRO A 115 17.63 6.20 23.03
CA PRO A 115 18.71 5.52 23.76
C PRO A 115 19.89 5.21 22.84
N ALA A 116 21.07 4.95 23.42
CA ALA A 116 22.21 4.48 22.63
C ALA A 116 21.86 3.17 21.91
N VAL A 117 22.20 3.05 20.62
CA VAL A 117 21.88 1.85 19.83
C VAL A 117 22.48 0.58 20.46
N SER A 118 23.65 0.70 21.09
CA SER A 118 24.28 -0.42 21.82
C SER A 118 23.48 -0.92 23.03
N SER A 119 22.57 -0.09 23.57
CA SER A 119 21.72 -0.46 24.71
C SER A 119 20.37 -1.08 24.31
N LEU A 120 20.06 -1.15 23.01
CA LEU A 120 18.77 -1.68 22.52
C LEU A 120 18.64 -3.20 22.65
N GLY A 121 19.69 -3.91 23.02
CA GLY A 121 19.63 -5.38 23.19
C GLY A 121 19.44 -6.15 21.89
N ILE A 122 19.89 -5.60 20.75
CA ILE A 122 19.75 -6.24 19.43
C ILE A 122 20.41 -7.62 19.44
N ALA A 123 19.68 -8.66 19.04
CA ALA A 123 20.21 -10.03 18.95
C ALA A 123 21.18 -10.17 17.74
N PRO A 124 22.20 -11.05 17.82
CA PRO A 124 23.20 -11.18 16.73
C PRO A 124 22.61 -11.61 15.39
N ASP A 125 21.64 -12.51 15.38
CA ASP A 125 20.97 -12.98 14.16
C ASP A 125 20.04 -11.93 13.56
N GLU A 126 19.36 -11.13 14.39
CA GLU A 126 18.58 -9.97 13.94
C GLU A 126 19.48 -8.91 13.29
N ALA A 127 20.60 -8.58 13.95
CA ALA A 127 21.56 -7.63 13.40
C ALA A 127 22.11 -8.11 12.05
N ARG A 128 22.42 -9.39 11.92
CA ARG A 128 22.89 -9.99 10.66
C ARG A 128 21.84 -9.87 9.55
N ALA A 129 20.62 -10.28 9.85
CA ALA A 129 19.53 -10.22 8.86
C ALA A 129 19.18 -8.76 8.49
N ALA A 130 19.16 -7.86 9.47
CA ALA A 130 18.93 -6.43 9.23
C ALA A 130 20.05 -5.79 8.42
N LEU A 131 21.31 -6.16 8.65
CA LEU A 131 22.45 -5.67 7.85
C LEU A 131 22.33 -6.12 6.38
N ALA A 132 21.94 -7.37 6.15
CA ALA A 132 21.70 -7.88 4.80
C ALA A 132 20.54 -7.13 4.11
N ALA A 133 19.42 -6.90 4.81
CA ALA A 133 18.29 -6.12 4.29
C ALA A 133 18.64 -4.64 4.07
N PHE A 134 19.45 -4.04 4.94
CA PHE A 134 19.95 -2.69 4.79
C PHE A 134 20.86 -2.53 3.56
N ARG A 135 21.77 -3.49 3.32
CA ARG A 135 22.61 -3.52 2.11
C ARG A 135 21.78 -3.46 0.83
N LEU A 136 20.70 -4.23 0.75
CA LEU A 136 19.77 -4.18 -0.39
C LEU A 136 19.11 -2.80 -0.53
N SER A 137 18.82 -2.14 0.58
CA SER A 137 18.14 -0.84 0.62
C SER A 137 19.05 0.33 0.25
N CYS A 138 20.36 0.20 0.43
CA CYS A 138 21.35 1.27 0.26
C CYS A 138 21.29 2.01 -1.09
N PRO A 139 21.22 1.33 -2.27
CA PRO A 139 21.12 2.04 -3.54
C PRO A 139 19.88 2.93 -3.64
N SER A 140 18.78 2.54 -2.99
CA SER A 140 17.56 3.31 -2.95
C SER A 140 17.65 4.48 -1.97
N LEU A 141 18.15 4.26 -0.76
CA LEU A 141 18.35 5.30 0.26
C LEU A 141 19.20 6.46 -0.25
N MET A 142 20.29 6.16 -0.96
CA MET A 142 21.20 7.17 -1.51
C MET A 142 20.62 7.98 -2.67
N ARG A 143 19.63 7.45 -3.40
CA ARG A 143 19.06 8.10 -4.61
C ARG A 143 17.70 8.72 -4.40
N ARG A 144 16.91 8.23 -3.46
CA ARG A 144 15.53 8.70 -3.23
C ARG A 144 15.53 10.05 -2.52
N SER A 145 14.58 10.91 -2.90
CA SER A 145 14.19 12.03 -2.07
C SER A 145 13.39 11.48 -0.88
N ASP A 146 13.83 11.77 0.33
CA ASP A 146 13.16 11.38 1.57
C ASP A 146 11.99 12.33 1.86
N THR A 147 10.77 11.82 1.70
CA THR A 147 9.53 12.59 1.96
C THR A 147 9.28 12.84 3.45
N SER A 148 9.90 12.07 4.33
CA SER A 148 9.80 12.28 5.78
C SER A 148 10.51 13.56 6.24
N GLY A 149 11.46 14.07 5.44
CA GLY A 149 12.27 15.24 5.73
C GLY A 149 13.38 14.99 6.78
N LEU A 150 13.58 13.73 7.20
CA LEU A 150 14.57 13.37 8.21
C LEU A 150 15.98 13.32 7.65
N THR A 151 16.14 12.78 6.43
CA THR A 151 17.45 12.46 5.87
C THR A 151 17.62 12.97 4.44
N ARG A 152 18.88 13.00 3.99
CA ARG A 152 19.28 13.21 2.61
C ARG A 152 20.02 11.98 2.12
N GLY A 153 20.08 11.75 0.83
CA GLY A 153 20.81 10.61 0.26
C GLY A 153 22.26 10.52 0.73
N ASP A 154 22.91 11.67 0.89
CA ASP A 154 24.31 11.74 1.32
C ASP A 154 24.51 11.35 2.79
N ASP A 155 23.51 11.52 3.66
CA ASP A 155 23.58 11.11 5.06
C ASP A 155 23.80 9.58 5.18
N TRP A 156 23.31 8.80 4.21
CA TRP A 156 23.39 7.34 4.18
C TRP A 156 24.72 6.79 3.63
N ARG A 157 25.48 7.62 2.90
CA ARG A 157 26.71 7.16 2.21
C ARG A 157 27.72 6.48 3.13
N PRO A 158 28.07 7.02 4.32
CA PRO A 158 29.05 6.38 5.20
C PRO A 158 28.60 4.98 5.64
N ALA A 159 27.35 4.86 6.11
CA ALA A 159 26.79 3.57 6.53
C ALA A 159 26.68 2.60 5.36
N CYS A 160 26.21 3.04 4.20
CA CYS A 160 26.06 2.20 3.03
C CYS A 160 27.39 1.73 2.45
N ALA A 161 28.43 2.58 2.45
CA ALA A 161 29.78 2.19 2.02
C ALA A 161 30.36 1.14 2.95
N ALA A 162 30.28 1.36 4.27
CA ALA A 162 30.77 0.40 5.26
C ALA A 162 30.01 -0.93 5.21
N ALA A 163 28.69 -0.90 5.02
CA ALA A 163 27.87 -2.11 4.97
C ALA A 163 28.34 -3.12 3.92
N GLN A 164 28.90 -2.68 2.78
CA GLN A 164 29.29 -3.57 1.69
C GLN A 164 30.35 -4.59 2.09
N SER A 165 31.26 -4.22 2.99
CA SER A 165 32.38 -5.06 3.43
C SER A 165 32.33 -5.40 4.91
N TRP A 166 31.30 -4.93 5.65
CA TRP A 166 31.20 -5.24 7.08
C TRP A 166 30.94 -6.72 7.33
N ARG A 167 31.57 -7.28 8.34
CA ARG A 167 31.39 -8.70 8.68
C ARG A 167 30.01 -8.96 9.26
N ASP A 168 29.35 -10.01 8.84
CA ASP A 168 28.00 -10.35 9.29
C ASP A 168 27.95 -10.77 10.77
N ASP A 169 29.02 -11.37 11.28
CA ASP A 169 29.15 -11.77 12.68
C ASP A 169 29.36 -10.56 13.64
N ASP A 170 29.72 -9.40 13.12
CA ASP A 170 29.88 -8.13 13.86
C ASP A 170 28.79 -7.11 13.51
N ALA A 171 27.66 -7.54 12.99
CA ALA A 171 26.59 -6.63 12.55
C ALA A 171 26.04 -5.72 13.67
N ARG A 172 26.08 -6.14 14.93
CA ARG A 172 25.68 -5.27 16.06
C ARG A 172 26.55 -4.02 16.18
N SER A 173 27.86 -4.18 16.05
CA SER A 173 28.81 -3.06 16.08
C SER A 173 28.59 -2.11 14.91
N PHE A 174 28.17 -2.63 13.75
CA PHE A 174 27.77 -1.81 12.61
C PHE A 174 26.66 -0.83 12.97
N PHE A 175 25.54 -1.33 13.52
CA PHE A 175 24.42 -0.46 13.88
C PHE A 175 24.80 0.52 15.01
N ALA A 176 25.53 0.08 16.01
CA ALA A 176 25.99 0.93 17.09
C ALA A 176 26.95 2.06 16.62
N ARG A 177 27.72 1.83 15.56
CA ARG A 177 28.70 2.78 15.05
C ARG A 177 28.12 3.83 14.10
N TYR A 178 27.22 3.40 13.21
CA TYR A 178 26.75 4.24 12.11
C TYR A 178 25.38 4.86 12.33
N PHE A 179 24.66 4.44 13.39
CA PHE A 179 23.32 4.91 13.64
C PHE A 179 23.14 5.48 15.04
N GLU A 180 22.23 6.42 15.14
CA GLU A 180 21.64 6.92 16.37
C GLU A 180 20.15 6.61 16.39
N ALA A 181 19.60 6.32 17.57
CA ALA A 181 18.17 6.12 17.73
C ALA A 181 17.47 7.49 17.80
N ALA A 182 16.41 7.64 17.02
CA ALA A 182 15.60 8.85 16.95
C ALA A 182 14.14 8.56 17.30
N VAL A 183 13.55 9.42 18.12
CA VAL A 183 12.12 9.39 18.48
C VAL A 183 11.41 10.42 17.63
N VAL A 184 10.41 10.00 16.86
CA VAL A 184 9.53 10.89 16.09
C VAL A 184 8.25 11.14 16.89
N GLY A 185 7.97 12.42 17.18
CA GLY A 185 6.84 12.79 18.02
C GLY A 185 6.93 12.16 19.41
N GLU A 186 5.89 11.47 19.85
CA GLU A 186 5.87 10.75 21.13
C GLU A 186 6.61 9.41 21.13
N GLY A 187 6.91 8.86 19.94
CA GLY A 187 7.51 7.54 19.80
C GLY A 187 6.54 6.39 20.05
N ARG A 188 5.32 6.66 20.51
CA ARG A 188 4.30 5.61 20.69
C ARG A 188 3.92 4.97 19.37
N THR A 189 3.97 3.64 19.31
CA THR A 189 3.70 2.88 18.08
C THR A 189 2.45 2.02 18.17
N PHE A 190 1.82 1.82 17.01
CA PHE A 190 0.80 0.80 16.78
C PHE A 190 1.23 -0.10 15.63
N ILE A 191 1.24 -1.40 15.87
CA ILE A 191 1.79 -2.40 14.97
C ILE A 191 0.73 -3.45 14.66
N THR A 192 0.64 -3.79 13.38
CA THR A 192 -0.06 -4.96 12.86
C THR A 192 0.92 -5.87 12.13
N GLY A 193 0.45 -6.96 11.55
CA GLY A 193 1.29 -7.89 10.81
C GLY A 193 0.69 -8.29 9.48
N TYR A 194 1.56 -8.59 8.52
CA TYR A 194 1.18 -9.17 7.23
C TYR A 194 2.08 -10.36 6.88
N TYR A 195 1.64 -11.15 5.94
CA TYR A 195 2.33 -12.37 5.50
C TYR A 195 2.04 -12.61 4.02
N GLU A 196 2.77 -13.53 3.39
CA GLU A 196 2.50 -13.98 2.03
C GLU A 196 1.52 -15.16 2.07
N PRO A 197 0.24 -14.97 1.73
CA PRO A 197 -0.75 -16.04 1.73
C PRO A 197 -0.50 -17.03 0.61
N GLU A 198 -0.88 -18.29 0.83
CA GLU A 198 -0.95 -19.30 -0.20
C GLU A 198 -2.42 -19.72 -0.40
N ILE A 199 -2.92 -19.58 -1.63
CA ILE A 199 -4.28 -19.94 -2.00
C ILE A 199 -4.30 -20.94 -3.15
N ARG A 200 -5.37 -21.71 -3.29
CA ARG A 200 -5.56 -22.60 -4.43
C ARG A 200 -5.94 -21.80 -5.68
N ALA A 201 -5.26 -22.07 -6.80
CA ALA A 201 -5.53 -21.42 -8.08
C ALA A 201 -5.23 -22.34 -9.26
N SER A 202 -5.66 -21.96 -10.44
CA SER A 202 -5.35 -22.63 -11.71
C SER A 202 -4.95 -21.59 -12.75
N ARG A 203 -4.05 -21.94 -13.68
CA ARG A 203 -3.70 -21.06 -14.82
C ARG A 203 -4.85 -20.96 -15.85
N GLU A 204 -5.76 -21.92 -15.83
CA GLU A 204 -6.90 -21.98 -16.72
C GLU A 204 -8.19 -21.92 -15.91
N GLN A 205 -9.23 -21.30 -16.46
CA GLN A 205 -10.56 -21.34 -15.89
C GLN A 205 -11.12 -22.77 -15.99
N ARG A 206 -11.58 -23.29 -14.88
CA ARG A 206 -12.21 -24.61 -14.80
C ARG A 206 -13.09 -24.70 -13.55
N GLN A 207 -13.94 -25.71 -13.49
CA GLN A 207 -14.86 -25.90 -12.36
C GLN A 207 -14.14 -25.81 -11.01
N GLY A 208 -14.63 -24.93 -10.13
CA GLY A 208 -14.06 -24.65 -8.82
C GLY A 208 -12.82 -23.72 -8.82
N TYR A 209 -12.53 -23.10 -9.98
CA TYR A 209 -11.51 -22.07 -10.15
C TYR A 209 -12.08 -20.98 -11.07
N ASP A 210 -12.98 -20.17 -10.50
CA ASP A 210 -13.83 -19.25 -11.26
C ASP A 210 -13.52 -17.77 -10.96
N VAL A 211 -12.63 -17.49 -10.02
CA VAL A 211 -12.31 -16.11 -9.58
C VAL A 211 -11.07 -15.61 -10.33
N PRO A 212 -11.20 -14.66 -11.27
CA PRO A 212 -10.08 -14.23 -12.10
C PRO A 212 -9.07 -13.39 -11.30
N ILE A 213 -7.79 -13.69 -11.48
CA ILE A 213 -6.64 -12.94 -10.98
C ILE A 213 -6.07 -12.15 -12.15
N TYR A 214 -6.31 -10.84 -12.18
CA TYR A 214 -5.95 -10.01 -13.32
C TYR A 214 -4.55 -9.40 -13.21
N ARG A 215 -3.85 -9.32 -14.36
CA ARG A 215 -2.72 -8.42 -14.57
C ARG A 215 -3.20 -6.97 -14.75
N ARG A 216 -2.28 -6.04 -14.61
CA ARG A 216 -2.56 -4.63 -14.86
C ARG A 216 -3.11 -4.44 -16.29
N PRO A 217 -4.27 -3.79 -16.44
CA PRO A 217 -4.80 -3.43 -17.74
C PRO A 217 -3.96 -2.32 -18.40
N ALA A 218 -3.76 -2.43 -19.73
CA ALA A 218 -2.97 -1.45 -20.47
C ALA A 218 -3.62 -0.06 -20.56
N ASP A 219 -4.94 0.01 -20.41
CA ASP A 219 -5.72 1.25 -20.39
C ASP A 219 -5.84 1.91 -19.01
N LEU A 220 -5.18 1.33 -17.98
CA LEU A 220 -5.07 1.96 -16.67
C LEU A 220 -3.96 3.01 -16.69
N ILE A 221 -4.35 4.28 -16.62
CA ILE A 221 -3.48 5.44 -16.72
C ILE A 221 -3.13 5.95 -15.32
N ASP A 222 -1.83 6.07 -15.05
CA ASP A 222 -1.32 6.80 -13.87
C ASP A 222 -1.11 8.26 -14.23
N VAL A 223 -1.66 9.17 -13.43
CA VAL A 223 -1.53 10.62 -13.61
C VAL A 223 -0.82 11.21 -12.40
N ASP A 224 0.35 11.80 -12.61
CA ASP A 224 1.01 12.64 -11.62
C ASP A 224 0.51 14.08 -11.77
N LEU A 225 -0.30 14.51 -10.82
CA LEU A 225 -0.91 15.85 -10.86
C LEU A 225 0.13 16.96 -10.69
N GLY A 226 1.28 16.68 -10.10
CA GLY A 226 2.37 17.66 -9.98
C GLY A 226 3.00 18.05 -11.30
N LEU A 227 2.76 17.30 -12.38
CA LEU A 227 3.15 17.68 -13.76
C LEU A 227 2.23 18.75 -14.36
N PHE A 228 1.04 18.95 -13.80
CA PHE A 228 0.04 19.89 -14.29
C PHE A 228 0.00 21.18 -13.47
N ALA A 229 0.20 21.07 -12.13
CA ALA A 229 0.16 22.22 -11.24
C ALA A 229 1.08 21.99 -10.03
N ALA A 230 1.83 23.01 -9.65
CA ALA A 230 2.84 22.92 -8.60
C ALA A 230 2.26 22.63 -7.20
N ASP A 231 1.07 23.14 -6.92
CA ASP A 231 0.32 22.90 -5.67
C ASP A 231 -0.23 21.48 -5.55
N LEU A 232 -0.26 20.72 -6.66
CA LEU A 232 -0.67 19.31 -6.70
C LEU A 232 0.50 18.32 -6.65
N LYS A 233 1.72 18.81 -6.42
CA LYS A 233 2.93 17.99 -6.34
C LYS A 233 2.76 16.86 -5.30
N GLY A 234 3.08 15.63 -5.74
CA GLY A 234 2.95 14.41 -4.91
C GLY A 234 1.56 13.78 -4.92
N ARG A 235 0.55 14.45 -5.51
CA ARG A 235 -0.78 13.87 -5.69
C ARG A 235 -0.85 13.07 -6.99
N LYS A 236 -1.40 11.86 -6.92
CA LYS A 236 -1.56 10.97 -8.07
C LYS A 236 -2.99 10.51 -8.19
N LEU A 237 -3.45 10.32 -9.42
CA LEU A 237 -4.73 9.70 -9.75
C LEU A 237 -4.49 8.49 -10.65
N ARG A 238 -5.48 7.59 -10.68
CA ARG A 238 -5.57 6.50 -11.65
C ARG A 238 -6.95 6.46 -12.27
N GLY A 239 -6.99 6.18 -13.56
CA GLY A 239 -8.23 6.12 -14.29
C GLY A 239 -8.03 5.56 -15.68
N GLN A 240 -9.04 5.76 -16.54
CA GLN A 240 -9.00 5.41 -17.95
C GLN A 240 -9.46 6.59 -18.79
N ALA A 241 -8.93 6.70 -20.00
CA ALA A 241 -9.44 7.66 -20.97
C ALA A 241 -10.72 7.11 -21.60
N LYS A 242 -11.80 7.91 -21.57
CA LYS A 242 -13.05 7.60 -22.22
C LYS A 242 -13.69 8.90 -22.73
N ASP A 243 -14.07 8.93 -23.99
CA ASP A 243 -14.74 10.08 -24.63
C ASP A 243 -14.00 11.41 -24.40
N GLY A 244 -12.65 11.39 -24.53
CA GLY A 244 -11.78 12.55 -24.33
C GLY A 244 -11.63 13.01 -22.88
N ARG A 245 -12.09 12.21 -21.91
CA ARG A 245 -12.01 12.51 -20.48
C ARG A 245 -11.23 11.43 -19.74
N LEU A 246 -10.51 11.81 -18.69
CA LEU A 246 -10.01 10.86 -17.70
C LEU A 246 -11.12 10.58 -16.69
N ILE A 247 -11.58 9.35 -16.63
CA ILE A 247 -12.61 8.91 -15.69
C ILE A 247 -12.02 7.89 -14.72
N PRO A 248 -12.59 7.73 -13.52
CA PRO A 248 -12.15 6.70 -12.59
C PRO A 248 -12.24 5.30 -13.21
N TYR A 249 -11.26 4.45 -12.92
CA TYR A 249 -11.29 3.05 -13.35
C TYR A 249 -12.46 2.29 -12.66
N PRO A 250 -13.01 1.22 -13.24
CA PRO A 250 -14.02 0.39 -12.59
C PRO A 250 -13.63 0.02 -11.16
N ASP A 251 -14.60 0.05 -10.25
CA ASP A 251 -14.39 -0.40 -8.87
C ASP A 251 -14.45 -1.93 -8.76
N ARG A 252 -14.21 -2.44 -7.55
CA ARG A 252 -14.24 -3.89 -7.26
C ARG A 252 -15.52 -4.54 -7.77
N ALA A 253 -16.68 -4.02 -7.39
CA ALA A 253 -17.96 -4.59 -7.74
C ALA A 253 -18.15 -4.70 -9.27
N ALA A 254 -17.76 -3.66 -10.02
CA ALA A 254 -17.82 -3.65 -11.47
C ALA A 254 -16.83 -4.64 -12.11
N ILE A 255 -15.59 -4.74 -11.57
CA ILE A 255 -14.58 -5.69 -12.04
C ILE A 255 -15.04 -7.13 -11.80
N GLU A 256 -15.55 -7.43 -10.61
CA GLU A 256 -16.05 -8.75 -10.24
C GLU A 256 -17.36 -9.11 -10.99
N ALA A 257 -18.12 -8.09 -11.42
CA ALA A 257 -19.26 -8.27 -12.31
C ALA A 257 -18.86 -8.44 -13.80
N GLY A 258 -17.55 -8.49 -14.12
CA GLY A 258 -17.05 -8.81 -15.46
C GLY A 258 -16.62 -7.60 -16.31
N ALA A 259 -16.41 -6.40 -15.75
CA ALA A 259 -15.95 -5.24 -16.53
C ALA A 259 -14.61 -5.47 -17.27
N LEU A 260 -13.85 -6.50 -16.87
CA LEU A 260 -12.57 -6.87 -17.50
C LEU A 260 -12.63 -8.23 -18.23
N ALA A 261 -13.77 -8.91 -18.21
CA ALA A 261 -13.91 -10.22 -18.82
C ALA A 261 -13.65 -10.20 -20.33
N GLY A 262 -13.04 -11.27 -20.86
CA GLY A 262 -12.75 -11.40 -22.29
C GLY A 262 -11.63 -10.51 -22.83
N ARG A 263 -10.90 -9.80 -21.92
CA ARG A 263 -9.78 -8.92 -22.33
C ARG A 263 -8.41 -9.61 -22.31
N GLY A 264 -8.35 -10.90 -21.96
CA GLY A 264 -7.11 -11.69 -21.89
C GLY A 264 -6.16 -11.18 -20.80
N LEU A 265 -6.72 -10.66 -19.70
CA LEU A 265 -5.95 -10.10 -18.60
C LEU A 265 -5.71 -11.09 -17.47
N GLU A 266 -6.28 -12.28 -17.56
CA GLU A 266 -6.21 -13.29 -16.52
C GLU A 266 -4.80 -13.89 -16.44
N LEU A 267 -4.17 -13.84 -15.25
CA LEU A 267 -2.92 -14.53 -14.91
C LEU A 267 -3.19 -15.95 -14.47
N ALA A 268 -4.28 -16.10 -13.72
CA ALA A 268 -4.75 -17.34 -13.11
C ALA A 268 -6.19 -17.16 -12.61
N TRP A 269 -6.77 -18.22 -12.05
CA TRP A 269 -8.11 -18.27 -11.51
C TRP A 269 -8.06 -18.85 -10.09
N ALA A 270 -8.49 -18.10 -9.08
CA ALA A 270 -8.53 -18.56 -7.70
C ALA A 270 -9.76 -19.45 -7.45
N ALA A 271 -9.65 -20.34 -6.46
CA ALA A 271 -10.75 -21.23 -6.08
C ALA A 271 -11.72 -20.59 -5.07
N ASP A 272 -11.29 -19.62 -4.28
CA ASP A 272 -12.08 -19.03 -3.20
C ASP A 272 -11.99 -17.50 -3.27
N PRO A 273 -13.10 -16.78 -3.48
CA PRO A 273 -13.09 -15.33 -3.59
C PRO A 273 -12.68 -14.63 -2.29
N VAL A 274 -12.98 -15.22 -1.12
CA VAL A 274 -12.60 -14.64 0.18
C VAL A 274 -11.08 -14.74 0.38
N GLU A 275 -10.47 -15.90 0.06
CA GLU A 275 -9.01 -16.04 0.12
C GLU A 275 -8.33 -15.07 -0.85
N PHE A 276 -8.86 -14.93 -2.07
CA PHE A 276 -8.32 -13.98 -3.04
C PHE A 276 -8.47 -12.53 -2.61
N PHE A 277 -9.62 -12.16 -2.02
CA PHE A 277 -9.79 -10.82 -1.45
C PHE A 277 -8.70 -10.49 -0.41
N PHE A 278 -8.43 -11.43 0.52
CA PHE A 278 -7.37 -11.22 1.51
C PHE A 278 -5.97 -11.23 0.91
N LEU A 279 -5.73 -12.02 -0.15
CA LEU A 279 -4.47 -11.95 -0.89
C LEU A 279 -4.28 -10.57 -1.55
N GLN A 280 -5.34 -9.96 -2.08
CA GLN A 280 -5.27 -8.58 -2.58
C GLN A 280 -4.93 -7.57 -1.48
N VAL A 281 -5.46 -7.76 -0.26
CA VAL A 281 -5.13 -6.92 0.91
C VAL A 281 -3.65 -7.07 1.29
N GLN A 282 -3.09 -8.29 1.21
CA GLN A 282 -1.67 -8.56 1.48
C GLN A 282 -0.73 -8.06 0.36
N GLY A 283 -1.23 -7.91 -0.87
CA GLY A 283 -0.47 -7.37 -2.01
C GLY A 283 0.46 -8.36 -2.70
N SER A 284 0.69 -9.54 -2.16
CA SER A 284 1.42 -10.64 -2.78
C SER A 284 0.89 -11.98 -2.31
N GLY A 285 1.22 -13.05 -3.02
CA GLY A 285 0.78 -14.37 -2.61
C GLY A 285 1.35 -15.50 -3.47
N ARG A 286 1.13 -16.70 -2.99
CA ARG A 286 1.50 -17.97 -3.61
C ARG A 286 0.24 -18.65 -4.12
N LEU A 287 0.22 -19.00 -5.37
CA LEU A 287 -0.86 -19.73 -6.02
C LEU A 287 -0.46 -21.20 -6.13
N ARG A 288 -1.07 -22.06 -5.33
CA ARG A 288 -0.88 -23.50 -5.43
C ARG A 288 -1.71 -24.04 -6.58
N LEU A 289 -0.99 -24.48 -7.60
CA LEU A 289 -1.61 -25.02 -8.81
C LEU A 289 -2.02 -26.48 -8.60
N PRO A 290 -2.93 -27.02 -9.44
CA PRO A 290 -3.44 -28.38 -9.31
C PRO A 290 -2.38 -29.47 -9.50
N ASP A 291 -1.29 -29.18 -10.19
CA ASP A 291 -0.13 -30.05 -10.36
C ASP A 291 0.87 -29.98 -9.21
N GLY A 292 0.54 -29.25 -8.12
CA GLY A 292 1.39 -29.06 -6.94
C GLY A 292 2.43 -27.95 -7.10
N ARG A 293 2.65 -27.42 -8.29
CA ARG A 293 3.56 -26.27 -8.49
C ARG A 293 3.01 -25.02 -7.82
N VAL A 294 3.92 -24.11 -7.45
CA VAL A 294 3.58 -22.82 -6.86
C VAL A 294 3.97 -21.73 -7.85
N MET A 295 2.97 -20.93 -8.23
CA MET A 295 3.15 -19.67 -8.96
C MET A 295 3.11 -18.53 -7.96
N ARG A 296 4.08 -17.63 -7.98
CA ARG A 296 4.10 -16.46 -7.10
C ARG A 296 3.62 -15.24 -7.84
N ILE A 297 2.78 -14.46 -7.17
CA ILE A 297 2.27 -13.19 -7.70
C ILE A 297 2.55 -12.06 -6.70
N GLY A 298 2.80 -10.89 -7.22
CA GLY A 298 2.98 -9.68 -6.43
C GLY A 298 2.26 -8.50 -7.02
N TYR A 299 2.05 -7.50 -6.19
CA TYR A 299 1.43 -6.24 -6.56
C TYR A 299 2.08 -5.64 -7.82
N ASP A 300 1.28 -5.26 -8.78
CA ASP A 300 1.68 -4.47 -9.94
C ASP A 300 1.07 -3.06 -9.85
N SER A 301 -0.26 -2.99 -9.71
CA SER A 301 -0.98 -1.74 -9.54
C SER A 301 -2.34 -1.98 -8.86
N GLN A 302 -3.11 -0.91 -8.69
CA GLN A 302 -4.50 -0.97 -8.24
C GLN A 302 -5.35 0.00 -9.07
N ASN A 303 -6.68 -0.14 -9.01
CA ASN A 303 -7.63 0.58 -9.86
C ASN A 303 -7.83 2.07 -9.55
N GLY A 304 -7.08 2.67 -8.62
CA GLY A 304 -7.19 4.09 -8.25
C GLY A 304 -8.36 4.43 -7.32
N ARG A 305 -9.09 3.43 -6.83
CA ARG A 305 -10.18 3.63 -5.86
C ARG A 305 -9.67 3.58 -4.43
N ASP A 306 -10.38 4.25 -3.54
CA ASP A 306 -10.05 4.29 -2.12
C ASP A 306 -10.11 2.89 -1.49
N TYR A 307 -9.18 2.62 -0.61
CA TYR A 307 -9.15 1.41 0.19
C TYR A 307 -10.03 1.58 1.43
N VAL A 308 -10.92 0.62 1.66
CA VAL A 308 -11.73 0.52 2.88
C VAL A 308 -11.42 -0.80 3.59
N GLY A 309 -10.86 -0.72 4.79
CA GLY A 309 -10.63 -1.89 5.63
C GLY A 309 -11.93 -2.44 6.18
N ILE A 310 -12.36 -3.62 5.70
CA ILE A 310 -13.67 -4.21 6.08
C ILE A 310 -13.75 -4.54 7.59
N GLY A 311 -12.64 -4.82 8.26
CA GLY A 311 -12.64 -5.02 9.72
C GLY A 311 -13.04 -3.76 10.48
N GLY A 312 -12.54 -2.58 10.07
CA GLY A 312 -12.98 -1.29 10.62
C GLY A 312 -14.45 -1.02 10.31
N TRP A 313 -14.85 -1.26 9.05
CA TRP A 313 -16.23 -1.07 8.62
C TRP A 313 -17.24 -1.94 9.38
N LEU A 314 -16.90 -3.19 9.70
CA LEU A 314 -17.71 -4.10 10.53
C LEU A 314 -17.81 -3.59 11.97
N ARG A 315 -16.68 -3.21 12.57
CA ARG A 315 -16.62 -2.66 13.93
C ARG A 315 -17.51 -1.43 14.08
N ASP A 316 -17.43 -0.49 13.13
CA ASP A 316 -18.19 0.77 13.18
C ASP A 316 -19.70 0.55 13.02
N ARG A 317 -20.11 -0.65 12.60
CA ARG A 317 -21.51 -1.11 12.54
C ARG A 317 -21.91 -2.05 13.67
N GLY A 318 -21.02 -2.23 14.66
CA GLY A 318 -21.30 -3.10 15.81
C GLY A 318 -21.30 -4.59 15.46
N VAL A 319 -20.81 -4.97 14.27
CA VAL A 319 -20.73 -6.37 13.86
C VAL A 319 -19.50 -7.01 14.49
N GLN A 320 -19.73 -8.08 15.24
CA GLN A 320 -18.67 -8.87 15.88
C GLN A 320 -18.69 -10.30 15.29
N PRO A 321 -17.79 -10.61 14.35
CA PRO A 321 -17.68 -11.95 13.81
C PRO A 321 -17.36 -12.99 14.91
N PRO A 322 -17.78 -14.24 14.76
CA PRO A 322 -17.26 -15.34 15.58
C PRO A 322 -15.72 -15.40 15.43
N GLY A 323 -15.00 -15.35 16.55
CA GLY A 323 -13.52 -15.23 16.55
C GLY A 323 -13.01 -13.78 16.44
N GLY A 324 -13.89 -12.77 16.58
CA GLY A 324 -13.55 -11.35 16.61
C GLY A 324 -13.20 -10.77 15.24
N LEU A 325 -12.61 -9.58 15.25
CA LEU A 325 -12.17 -8.87 14.05
C LEU A 325 -10.75 -9.30 13.58
N SER A 326 -10.31 -10.50 13.97
CA SER A 326 -9.14 -11.14 13.35
C SER A 326 -9.42 -11.48 11.88
N MET A 327 -8.39 -11.63 11.08
CA MET A 327 -8.56 -12.02 9.66
C MET A 327 -9.37 -13.32 9.55
N GLN A 328 -9.08 -14.33 10.38
CA GLN A 328 -9.80 -15.61 10.39
C GLN A 328 -11.27 -15.44 10.76
N GLY A 329 -11.57 -14.62 11.79
CA GLY A 329 -12.94 -14.31 12.18
C GLY A 329 -13.72 -13.60 11.07
N ILE A 330 -13.09 -12.64 10.40
CA ILE A 330 -13.71 -11.93 9.26
C ILE A 330 -13.92 -12.90 8.07
N MET A 331 -12.95 -13.74 7.74
CA MET A 331 -13.12 -14.75 6.67
C MET A 331 -14.27 -15.72 6.96
N ALA A 332 -14.37 -16.20 8.20
CA ALA A 332 -15.49 -17.06 8.61
C ALA A 332 -16.84 -16.33 8.51
N TYR A 333 -16.88 -15.07 8.95
CA TYR A 333 -18.07 -14.23 8.83
C TYR A 333 -18.50 -14.03 7.38
N LEU A 334 -17.57 -13.70 6.46
CA LEU A 334 -17.86 -13.52 5.05
C LEU A 334 -18.45 -14.78 4.43
N ARG A 335 -17.84 -15.94 4.67
CA ARG A 335 -18.32 -17.23 4.15
C ARG A 335 -19.70 -17.63 4.67
N ALA A 336 -20.08 -17.13 5.85
CA ALA A 336 -21.39 -17.38 6.44
C ALA A 336 -22.50 -16.46 5.88
N GLN A 337 -22.16 -15.42 5.09
CA GLN A 337 -23.17 -14.56 4.48
C GLN A 337 -23.86 -15.28 3.30
N PRO A 338 -25.14 -14.99 3.02
CA PRO A 338 -25.89 -15.62 1.92
C PRO A 338 -25.24 -15.44 0.54
N ASP A 339 -24.53 -14.34 0.33
CA ASP A 339 -23.82 -14.00 -0.91
C ASP A 339 -22.32 -14.36 -0.88
N GLY A 340 -21.88 -15.16 0.09
CA GLY A 340 -20.48 -15.48 0.31
C GLY A 340 -19.63 -14.29 0.76
N GLY A 341 -20.26 -13.24 1.28
CA GLY A 341 -19.61 -12.02 1.75
C GLY A 341 -19.31 -11.00 0.65
N LYS A 342 -19.84 -11.21 -0.56
CA LYS A 342 -19.57 -10.32 -1.70
C LYS A 342 -19.94 -8.87 -1.39
N SER A 343 -21.13 -8.59 -0.87
CA SER A 343 -21.59 -7.24 -0.52
C SER A 343 -20.68 -6.55 0.50
N VAL A 344 -20.10 -7.32 1.42
CA VAL A 344 -19.17 -6.79 2.41
C VAL A 344 -17.79 -6.52 1.79
N MET A 345 -17.30 -7.42 0.93
CA MET A 345 -16.03 -7.21 0.21
C MET A 345 -16.10 -6.02 -0.76
N ASP A 346 -17.24 -5.79 -1.41
CA ASP A 346 -17.48 -4.67 -2.35
C ASP A 346 -17.43 -3.28 -1.68
N VAL A 347 -17.57 -3.20 -0.36
CA VAL A 347 -17.34 -1.94 0.39
C VAL A 347 -15.93 -1.42 0.14
N ASN A 348 -14.95 -2.30 0.00
CA ASN A 348 -13.61 -1.95 -0.43
C ASN A 348 -13.57 -1.85 -1.96
N LYS A 349 -13.72 -0.63 -2.48
CA LYS A 349 -13.71 -0.34 -3.92
C LYS A 349 -12.35 -0.55 -4.58
N SER A 350 -11.28 -0.62 -3.81
CA SER A 350 -9.92 -0.85 -4.32
C SER A 350 -9.80 -2.30 -4.82
N PHE A 351 -9.24 -2.46 -6.03
CA PHE A 351 -8.94 -3.77 -6.63
C PHE A 351 -7.48 -3.80 -7.06
N VAL A 352 -6.75 -4.84 -6.63
CA VAL A 352 -5.31 -4.99 -6.91
C VAL A 352 -5.12 -5.86 -8.16
N PHE A 353 -4.24 -5.37 -9.04
CA PHE A 353 -3.73 -6.10 -10.20
C PHE A 353 -2.35 -6.67 -9.89
N PHE A 354 -2.07 -7.85 -10.43
CA PHE A 354 -0.87 -8.61 -10.10
C PHE A 354 0.04 -8.80 -11.31
N ARG A 355 1.28 -9.18 -11.02
CA ARG A 355 2.24 -9.74 -11.97
C ARG A 355 2.84 -11.03 -11.41
N GLU A 356 3.25 -11.94 -12.30
CA GLU A 356 3.99 -13.12 -11.88
C GLU A 356 5.39 -12.73 -11.41
N LEU A 357 5.84 -13.33 -10.31
CA LEU A 357 7.16 -13.10 -9.72
C LEU A 357 8.06 -14.30 -10.00
N THR A 358 9.25 -14.03 -10.53
CA THR A 358 10.24 -15.06 -10.90
C THR A 358 11.49 -15.04 -10.00
N GLY A 359 11.53 -14.19 -8.96
CA GLY A 359 12.67 -14.02 -8.06
C GLY A 359 12.44 -14.54 -6.65
N ALA A 360 13.41 -14.31 -5.77
CA ALA A 360 13.30 -14.60 -4.34
C ALA A 360 12.31 -13.63 -3.67
N GLY A 361 11.49 -14.14 -2.75
CA GLY A 361 10.60 -13.40 -1.86
C GLY A 361 9.51 -12.55 -2.55
N PRO A 362 8.50 -12.11 -1.82
CA PRO A 362 7.61 -11.05 -2.27
C PRO A 362 8.39 -9.74 -2.41
N ILE A 363 7.96 -8.90 -3.36
CA ILE A 363 8.61 -7.63 -3.64
C ILE A 363 7.86 -6.51 -2.95
N GLY A 364 8.54 -5.79 -2.05
CA GLY A 364 8.00 -4.63 -1.36
C GLY A 364 8.00 -3.35 -2.21
N ALA A 365 7.50 -2.26 -1.64
CA ALA A 365 7.35 -0.96 -2.31
C ALA A 365 8.66 -0.34 -2.79
N MET A 366 9.80 -0.80 -2.31
CA MET A 366 11.12 -0.39 -2.79
C MET A 366 11.52 -1.09 -4.10
N GLY A 367 10.75 -2.06 -4.59
CA GLY A 367 11.14 -2.93 -5.69
C GLY A 367 12.19 -3.98 -5.28
N LEU A 368 12.34 -4.21 -3.98
CA LEU A 368 13.28 -5.16 -3.37
C LEU A 368 12.53 -6.30 -2.69
N PRO A 369 13.13 -7.50 -2.59
CA PRO A 369 12.56 -8.58 -1.79
C PRO A 369 12.38 -8.14 -0.34
N VAL A 370 11.21 -8.44 0.23
CA VAL A 370 10.98 -8.34 1.68
C VAL A 370 11.25 -9.67 2.34
N THR A 371 11.82 -9.63 3.52
CA THR A 371 12.22 -10.81 4.30
C THR A 371 11.35 -10.95 5.54
N GLY A 372 10.82 -12.15 5.78
CA GLY A 372 10.06 -12.46 7.01
C GLY A 372 10.87 -12.13 8.26
N ASN A 373 10.20 -11.66 9.30
CA ASN A 373 10.79 -11.33 10.60
C ASN A 373 11.83 -10.19 10.58
N ILE A 374 11.99 -9.48 9.45
CA ILE A 374 12.94 -8.36 9.35
C ILE A 374 12.41 -7.16 8.57
N SER A 375 11.60 -7.37 7.53
CA SER A 375 11.02 -6.27 6.78
C SER A 375 9.74 -5.75 7.43
N VAL A 376 9.53 -4.45 7.37
CA VAL A 376 8.34 -3.79 7.90
C VAL A 376 7.81 -2.78 6.89
N ALA A 377 6.48 -2.69 6.78
CA ALA A 377 5.82 -1.62 6.05
C ALA A 377 5.62 -0.39 6.95
N ALA A 378 5.88 0.79 6.38
CA ALA A 378 5.78 2.08 7.06
C ALA A 378 5.23 3.17 6.12
N ASP A 379 4.82 4.30 6.68
CA ASP A 379 4.45 5.48 5.90
C ASP A 379 5.71 6.27 5.49
N PRO A 380 6.00 6.44 4.20
CA PRO A 380 7.16 7.18 3.72
C PRO A 380 7.20 8.66 4.15
N ALA A 381 6.05 9.24 4.50
CA ALA A 381 6.00 10.59 5.07
C ALA A 381 6.59 10.67 6.47
N PHE A 382 6.75 9.53 7.15
CA PHE A 382 7.26 9.48 8.53
C PHE A 382 8.51 8.62 8.71
N VAL A 383 8.83 7.75 7.75
CA VAL A 383 9.99 6.84 7.83
C VAL A 383 10.71 6.83 6.49
N PRO A 384 12.02 7.13 6.44
CA PRO A 384 12.80 6.92 5.22
C PRO A 384 12.76 5.46 4.82
N LEU A 385 12.25 5.14 3.62
CA LEU A 385 12.21 3.74 3.16
C LEU A 385 13.62 3.19 2.96
N GLY A 386 13.89 2.08 3.61
CA GLY A 386 15.20 1.44 3.71
C GLY A 386 15.87 1.66 5.06
N ALA A 387 15.37 2.59 5.89
CA ALA A 387 15.92 2.85 7.21
C ALA A 387 15.67 1.67 8.17
N PRO A 388 16.67 1.32 9.02
CA PRO A 388 16.45 0.43 10.13
C PRO A 388 15.64 1.14 11.23
N LEU A 389 14.91 0.36 12.02
CA LEU A 389 14.18 0.83 13.19
C LEU A 389 14.13 -0.25 14.27
N PHE A 390 14.00 0.15 15.53
CA PHE A 390 13.84 -0.76 16.64
C PHE A 390 12.45 -0.59 17.25
N LEU A 391 11.78 -1.72 17.48
CA LEU A 391 10.47 -1.80 18.11
C LEU A 391 10.60 -2.41 19.50
N SER A 392 9.92 -1.83 20.49
CA SER A 392 9.77 -2.37 21.85
C SER A 392 8.29 -2.32 22.21
N VAL A 393 7.65 -3.47 22.23
CA VAL A 393 6.21 -3.61 22.34
C VAL A 393 5.82 -4.73 23.29
N ASP A 394 4.53 -4.84 23.61
CA ASP A 394 3.97 -5.84 24.51
C ASP A 394 4.15 -7.31 24.03
N ARG A 395 4.45 -7.48 22.74
CA ARG A 395 4.66 -8.81 22.12
C ARG A 395 6.14 -9.03 21.86
N PRO A 396 6.77 -9.98 22.55
CA PRO A 396 8.23 -10.21 22.43
C PRO A 396 8.68 -10.52 21.01
N GLU A 397 7.89 -11.27 20.24
CA GLU A 397 8.23 -11.64 18.86
C GLU A 397 8.25 -10.44 17.88
N VAL A 398 7.66 -9.33 18.24
CA VAL A 398 7.68 -8.08 17.45
C VAL A 398 8.83 -7.19 17.87
N SER A 399 9.21 -7.25 19.16
CA SER A 399 10.30 -6.43 19.69
C SER A 399 11.61 -6.78 19.01
N GLY A 400 12.43 -5.77 18.69
CA GLY A 400 13.73 -5.93 18.05
C GLY A 400 13.94 -5.07 16.82
N LEU A 401 14.96 -5.40 16.05
CA LEU A 401 15.42 -4.63 14.88
C LEU A 401 14.66 -5.02 13.62
N TRP A 402 14.18 -4.02 12.88
CA TRP A 402 13.44 -4.14 11.63
C TRP A 402 14.01 -3.19 10.57
N VAL A 403 13.68 -3.40 9.29
CA VAL A 403 14.05 -2.51 8.18
C VAL A 403 12.79 -2.11 7.40
N ALA A 404 12.57 -0.82 7.19
CA ALA A 404 11.39 -0.30 6.51
C ALA A 404 11.52 -0.46 4.98
N GLN A 405 11.12 -1.62 4.44
CA GLN A 405 11.28 -1.95 3.02
C GLN A 405 9.97 -1.97 2.24
N ASP A 406 8.86 -1.73 2.91
CA ASP A 406 7.54 -1.80 2.31
C ASP A 406 6.62 -0.65 2.75
N THR A 407 5.47 -0.53 2.09
CA THR A 407 4.40 0.42 2.42
C THR A 407 3.05 -0.27 2.32
N GLY A 408 2.04 0.26 3.01
CA GLY A 408 0.68 -0.23 2.90
C GLY A 408 -0.35 0.88 2.78
N GLY A 409 -1.45 0.64 2.06
CA GLY A 409 -2.54 1.60 1.93
C GLY A 409 -3.15 2.02 3.27
N ALA A 410 -3.20 1.09 4.23
CA ALA A 410 -3.69 1.29 5.59
C ALA A 410 -2.59 1.70 6.58
N ILE A 411 -1.31 1.73 6.16
CA ILE A 411 -0.18 2.04 7.03
C ILE A 411 0.14 3.51 6.86
N LYS A 412 -0.54 4.35 7.64
CA LYS A 412 -0.49 5.81 7.55
C LYS A 412 -0.22 6.45 8.92
N GLY A 413 0.60 7.50 8.89
CA GLY A 413 0.94 8.32 10.05
C GLY A 413 2.23 7.90 10.75
N ALA A 414 2.61 8.72 11.73
CA ALA A 414 3.82 8.51 12.52
C ALA A 414 3.72 7.22 13.35
N ASN A 415 4.85 6.51 13.43
CA ASN A 415 5.00 5.30 14.26
C ASN A 415 3.92 4.22 14.02
N ARG A 416 3.37 4.16 12.81
CA ARG A 416 2.46 3.12 12.35
C ARG A 416 3.24 2.12 11.49
N PHE A 417 3.28 0.85 11.91
CA PHE A 417 4.05 -0.18 11.25
C PHE A 417 3.20 -1.44 11.00
N ASP A 418 3.61 -2.20 9.97
CA ASP A 418 3.06 -3.50 9.65
C ASP A 418 4.20 -4.50 9.42
N THR A 419 4.39 -5.44 10.33
CA THR A 419 5.54 -6.35 10.33
C THR A 419 5.30 -7.53 9.39
N PHE A 420 6.29 -7.86 8.54
CA PHE A 420 6.23 -8.97 7.61
C PHE A 420 6.71 -10.27 8.25
N TRP A 421 5.88 -11.31 8.22
CA TRP A 421 6.16 -12.59 8.88
C TRP A 421 6.55 -13.72 7.92
N GLY A 422 6.74 -13.40 6.62
CA GLY A 422 7.07 -14.42 5.62
C GLY A 422 5.83 -15.13 5.10
N ALA A 423 5.95 -16.43 4.82
CA ALA A 423 4.89 -17.25 4.24
C ALA A 423 4.57 -18.48 5.11
N GLY A 424 3.45 -19.13 4.83
CA GLY A 424 3.04 -20.36 5.50
C GLY A 424 2.13 -20.15 6.72
N GLU A 425 1.75 -21.25 7.36
CA GLU A 425 0.72 -21.26 8.39
C GLU A 425 1.16 -20.53 9.67
N GLU A 426 2.43 -20.64 10.05
CA GLU A 426 2.96 -19.93 11.22
C GLU A 426 2.92 -18.41 11.00
N ALA A 427 3.36 -17.92 9.83
CA ALA A 427 3.28 -16.52 9.46
C ALA A 427 1.83 -16.01 9.45
N ARG A 428 0.91 -16.82 8.91
CA ARG A 428 -0.53 -16.54 8.92
C ARG A 428 -1.08 -16.41 10.34
N ARG A 429 -0.70 -17.34 11.23
CA ARG A 429 -1.15 -17.35 12.62
C ARG A 429 -0.67 -16.11 13.39
N ILE A 430 0.61 -15.73 13.22
CA ILE A 430 1.18 -14.56 13.87
C ILE A 430 0.57 -13.27 13.30
N ALA A 431 0.64 -13.10 11.99
CA ALA A 431 0.16 -11.88 11.32
C ALA A 431 -1.35 -11.66 11.50
N GLY A 432 -2.15 -12.73 11.40
CA GLY A 432 -3.61 -12.65 11.51
C GLY A 432 -4.13 -12.19 12.87
N GLY A 433 -3.36 -12.38 13.93
CA GLY A 433 -3.64 -11.91 15.29
C GLY A 433 -2.78 -10.74 15.75
N MET A 434 -2.02 -10.11 14.85
CA MET A 434 -1.07 -9.07 15.20
C MET A 434 -1.76 -7.73 15.44
N SER A 435 -1.78 -7.31 16.70
CA SER A 435 -2.21 -5.97 17.11
C SER A 435 -1.53 -5.66 18.44
N THR A 436 -0.52 -4.78 18.42
CA THR A 436 0.26 -4.46 19.61
C THR A 436 0.68 -2.99 19.63
N ARG A 437 1.06 -2.52 20.81
CA ARG A 437 1.48 -1.14 21.06
C ARG A 437 2.79 -1.12 21.84
N GLY A 438 3.44 0.03 21.84
CA GLY A 438 4.68 0.25 22.57
C GLY A 438 5.44 1.46 22.07
N GLN A 439 6.75 1.33 21.90
CA GLN A 439 7.66 2.38 21.47
C GLN A 439 8.38 1.98 20.18
N ALA A 440 8.71 2.98 19.37
CA ALA A 440 9.51 2.83 18.16
C ALA A 440 10.65 3.86 18.12
N TRP A 441 11.82 3.42 17.69
CA TRP A 441 12.98 4.26 17.42
C TRP A 441 13.43 4.04 15.99
N LEU A 442 13.49 5.12 15.20
CA LEU A 442 14.15 5.06 13.91
C LEU A 442 15.67 5.07 14.12
N LEU A 443 16.38 4.22 13.42
CA LEU A 443 17.85 4.26 13.42
C LEU A 443 18.30 5.12 12.22
N LEU A 444 18.66 6.36 12.51
CA LEU A 444 19.10 7.33 11.51
C LEU A 444 20.63 7.43 11.52
N PRO A 445 21.27 7.81 10.40
CA PRO A 445 22.71 8.05 10.39
C PRO A 445 23.14 9.04 11.49
N VAL A 446 24.24 8.75 12.16
CA VAL A 446 24.78 9.58 13.27
C VAL A 446 24.88 11.05 12.87
N GLY A 447 24.44 11.96 13.74
CA GLY A 447 24.42 13.41 13.52
C GLY A 447 23.12 13.94 12.89
N THR A 448 22.21 13.08 12.49
CA THR A 448 20.91 13.47 11.89
C THR A 448 20.05 14.25 12.89
N VAL A 449 19.92 13.76 14.12
CA VAL A 449 19.12 14.41 15.18
C VAL A 449 19.66 15.78 15.52
N ALA A 450 21.00 15.90 15.68
CA ALA A 450 21.65 17.19 15.93
C ALA A 450 21.41 18.19 14.79
N ARG A 451 21.52 17.75 13.54
CA ARG A 451 21.24 18.57 12.34
C ARG A 451 19.77 19.05 12.29
N LEU A 452 18.83 18.19 12.60
CA LEU A 452 17.40 18.53 12.59
C LEU A 452 17.06 19.56 13.68
N ASN A 453 17.70 19.49 14.83
CA ASN A 453 17.47 20.40 15.96
C ASN A 453 18.28 21.68 15.86
N GLY A 454 19.45 21.67 15.20
CA GLY A 454 20.33 22.85 15.03
C GLY A 454 19.94 23.79 13.89
N GLY A 455 19.08 23.33 12.94
CA GLY A 455 18.63 24.16 11.82
C GLY A 455 17.55 25.21 12.12
N GLY A 456 17.03 25.25 13.35
CA GLY A 456 16.03 26.25 13.81
C GLY A 456 16.55 27.58 14.38
N GLY A 457 17.87 27.77 14.45
CA GLY A 457 18.49 28.91 15.14
C GLY A 457 19.09 30.02 14.25
N GLY A 458 18.78 30.08 12.98
CA GLY A 458 19.35 31.03 12.02
C GLY A 458 18.37 32.04 11.43
N GLY A 459 17.80 32.95 12.24
CA GLY A 459 16.87 33.93 11.68
C GLY A 459 16.50 35.12 12.59
N ALA A 460 17.36 35.51 13.50
CA ALA A 460 17.23 36.81 14.18
C ALA A 460 18.54 37.59 14.09
N SER A 461 18.88 38.08 12.89
CA SER A 461 19.88 39.11 12.72
C SER A 461 19.26 40.43 13.16
N SER A 462 19.64 40.91 14.33
CA SER A 462 19.45 42.28 14.80
C SER A 462 19.98 43.25 13.75
N ARG A 463 19.08 44.02 13.14
CA ARG A 463 19.47 45.32 12.57
C ARG A 463 19.40 46.36 13.70
N ARG A 464 20.54 46.85 14.10
CA ARG A 464 20.69 48.17 14.72
C ARG A 464 20.92 49.20 13.62
#